data_6f141f03f1917bc7cf07b33c62941322
#
_entry.id   6f141f03f1917bc7cf07b33c62941322
#
_cell.length_a   1.000
_cell.length_b   1.000
_cell.length_c   1.000
_cell.angle_alpha   90.00
_cell.angle_beta   90.00
_cell.angle_gamma   90.00
#
_symmetry.space_group_name_H-M   'P 1'
#
loop_
_entity.id
_entity.type
_entity.pdbx_description
1 polymer ?
#
loop_
_entity_poly.entity_id
_entity_poly.type
_entity_poly.pdbx_seq_one_letter_code
_entity_poly.pdbx_strand_id
1 'polypeptide(L)'
;MSNDAVQRSVLPIPDRTGVGLTTYDAKDPDTSYPPVRELRPPAGAPNVLVVLIDDTGFGASSAFGGPILTPTAERLAADGLKFNRFHTTALCSPTRAALLSGRNHHSVGMGGITEIATSAPGYNSLRPNTAAPLAETLRLNGYSTAQFGKCHEVPVWQTSPMGPFDNWPSGGGGFEYFYGFIGGETNQYAPAIYHNTTPVEPERTPEEGYHFTEDMTDKAIDWVRQQKALMSDKPFFIYFAPGATHAPHHVPPGWSDRYKGKFDAGWDQLRKQTFARQKELGIIPDDAELTARPPEIPAWEDMSAEMKPILARQMEVYAGFLEHRPPRGPPDRRASRP
;
A
#
# COMPACT_ATOMS: atom_id res chain seq x y z
N MET A 1 28.72 33.01 0.32
CA MET A 1 28.01 31.74 0.41
C MET A 1 26.69 31.90 -0.34
N SER A 2 26.57 31.49 -1.57
CA SER A 2 25.32 31.59 -2.32
C SER A 2 24.29 30.69 -1.69
N ASN A 3 23.14 31.24 -1.41
CA ASN A 3 22.00 30.51 -0.85
C ASN A 3 21.44 29.60 -1.97
N ASP A 4 22.04 28.43 -2.13
CA ASP A 4 21.75 27.44 -3.18
C ASP A 4 20.48 26.62 -2.79
N ALA A 5 19.47 27.32 -2.29
CA ALA A 5 18.20 26.71 -1.93
C ALA A 5 17.47 26.28 -3.21
N VAL A 6 17.17 25.02 -3.32
CA VAL A 6 16.34 24.48 -4.42
C VAL A 6 14.99 25.17 -4.40
N GLN A 7 14.64 25.81 -5.49
CA GLN A 7 13.32 26.42 -5.67
C GLN A 7 12.26 25.30 -5.74
N ARG A 8 11.38 25.26 -4.76
CA ARG A 8 10.36 24.19 -4.58
C ARG A 8 8.93 24.69 -4.75
N SER A 9 8.75 25.98 -5.03
CA SER A 9 7.43 26.57 -5.24
C SER A 9 6.84 26.27 -6.64
N VAL A 10 7.66 25.76 -7.55
CA VAL A 10 7.25 25.39 -8.93
C VAL A 10 7.61 23.95 -9.20
N LEU A 11 6.66 23.18 -9.74
CA LEU A 11 6.86 21.81 -10.19
C LEU A 11 6.65 21.69 -11.71
N PRO A 12 7.48 20.91 -12.43
CA PRO A 12 8.67 20.23 -11.94
C PRO A 12 9.74 21.21 -11.45
N ILE A 13 10.61 20.78 -10.53
CA ILE A 13 11.71 21.60 -10.05
C ILE A 13 12.60 21.94 -11.25
N PRO A 14 12.87 23.21 -11.51
CA PRO A 14 13.70 23.60 -12.65
C PRO A 14 15.08 22.98 -12.60
N ASP A 15 15.63 22.64 -13.75
CA ASP A 15 17.01 22.21 -13.88
C ASP A 15 17.96 23.28 -13.33
N ARG A 16 18.98 22.83 -12.60
CA ARG A 16 20.01 23.72 -12.12
C ARG A 16 20.95 24.07 -13.26
N THR A 17 21.05 25.33 -13.58
CA THR A 17 22.08 25.79 -14.50
C THR A 17 23.45 25.77 -13.82
N GLY A 18 24.46 25.30 -14.52
CA GLY A 18 25.85 25.40 -14.07
C GLY A 18 26.24 26.86 -13.83
N VAL A 19 26.86 27.13 -12.68
CA VAL A 19 27.27 28.49 -12.28
C VAL A 19 28.77 28.71 -12.41
N GLY A 20 29.43 28.04 -13.33
CA GLY A 20 30.87 28.20 -13.57
C GLY A 20 31.14 28.93 -14.89
N LEU A 21 32.27 29.60 -14.97
CA LEU A 21 32.79 30.12 -16.24
C LEU A 21 33.41 28.96 -17.02
N THR A 22 32.91 28.71 -18.23
CA THR A 22 33.49 27.74 -19.16
C THR A 22 34.10 28.52 -20.32
N THR A 23 35.41 28.41 -20.50
CA THR A 23 36.14 29.09 -21.61
C THR A 23 36.30 28.11 -22.79
N TYR A 24 36.82 28.64 -23.90
CA TYR A 24 37.09 27.85 -25.11
C TYR A 24 38.21 26.82 -24.91
N ASP A 25 39.16 27.12 -24.03
CA ASP A 25 40.25 26.21 -23.67
C ASP A 25 40.02 25.64 -22.26
N ALA A 26 39.88 24.34 -22.16
CA ALA A 26 39.75 23.65 -20.89
C ALA A 26 40.93 23.84 -19.93
N LYS A 27 42.08 24.29 -20.43
CA LYS A 27 43.28 24.60 -19.64
C LYS A 27 43.36 26.06 -19.20
N ASP A 28 42.40 26.89 -19.63
CA ASP A 28 42.33 28.28 -19.22
C ASP A 28 42.13 28.32 -17.70
N PRO A 29 42.95 29.07 -16.96
CA PRO A 29 42.85 29.15 -15.49
C PRO A 29 41.56 29.73 -14.99
N ASP A 30 40.81 30.49 -15.84
CA ASP A 30 39.53 31.04 -15.50
C ASP A 30 38.39 30.07 -15.72
N THR A 31 38.63 28.92 -16.37
CA THR A 31 37.61 27.87 -16.51
C THR A 31 37.30 27.23 -15.18
N SER A 32 36.03 27.21 -14.81
CA SER A 32 35.51 26.58 -13.60
C SER A 32 34.49 25.51 -13.95
N TYR A 33 34.75 24.28 -13.53
CA TYR A 33 33.82 23.17 -13.65
C TYR A 33 33.16 22.90 -12.31
N PRO A 34 31.95 23.48 -12.04
CA PRO A 34 31.27 23.24 -10.78
C PRO A 34 30.89 21.77 -10.65
N PRO A 35 30.98 21.18 -9.46
CA PRO A 35 30.56 19.79 -9.26
C PRO A 35 29.07 19.61 -9.53
N VAL A 36 28.71 18.50 -10.18
CA VAL A 36 27.32 18.09 -10.30
C VAL A 36 26.82 17.72 -8.89
N ARG A 37 25.80 18.45 -8.43
CA ARG A 37 25.18 18.18 -7.13
C ARG A 37 23.91 17.40 -7.33
N GLU A 38 23.85 16.22 -6.72
CA GLU A 38 22.63 15.45 -6.71
C GLU A 38 21.51 16.16 -5.94
N LEU A 39 20.29 16.01 -6.43
CA LEU A 39 19.10 16.50 -5.74
C LEU A 39 18.88 15.69 -4.46
N ARG A 40 18.78 16.38 -3.33
CA ARG A 40 18.43 15.81 -2.05
C ARG A 40 17.33 16.65 -1.38
N PRO A 41 16.44 16.03 -0.59
CA PRO A 41 15.49 16.78 0.21
C PRO A 41 16.22 17.54 1.34
N PRO A 42 15.53 18.41 2.10
CA PRO A 42 16.10 19.05 3.27
C PRO A 42 16.74 18.05 4.23
N ALA A 43 17.83 18.47 4.90
CA ALA A 43 18.47 17.64 5.92
C ALA A 43 17.46 17.20 7.00
N GLY A 44 17.51 15.94 7.38
CA GLY A 44 16.58 15.35 8.35
C GLY A 44 15.23 14.89 7.75
N ALA A 45 15.05 14.96 6.45
CA ALA A 45 13.86 14.41 5.80
C ALA A 45 13.71 12.91 6.12
N PRO A 46 12.54 12.46 6.64
CA PRO A 46 12.36 11.09 7.10
C PRO A 46 12.19 10.09 5.95
N ASN A 47 12.49 8.82 6.21
CA ASN A 47 11.93 7.73 5.39
C ASN A 47 10.43 7.62 5.65
N VAL A 48 9.67 7.33 4.61
CA VAL A 48 8.20 7.20 4.68
C VAL A 48 7.79 5.82 4.17
N LEU A 49 7.06 5.09 4.99
CA LEU A 49 6.40 3.83 4.62
C LEU A 49 4.90 4.00 4.82
N VAL A 50 4.14 3.92 3.74
CA VAL A 50 2.67 3.83 3.78
C VAL A 50 2.29 2.37 3.56
N VAL A 51 1.57 1.80 4.53
CA VAL A 51 0.98 0.45 4.41
C VAL A 51 -0.52 0.61 4.26
N LEU A 52 -1.06 0.22 3.10
CA LEU A 52 -2.50 0.28 2.81
C LEU A 52 -3.05 -1.15 2.73
N ILE A 53 -3.81 -1.54 3.74
CA ILE A 53 -4.49 -2.83 3.77
C ILE A 53 -5.83 -2.70 3.05
N ASP A 54 -6.10 -3.59 2.12
CA ASP A 54 -7.30 -3.56 1.27
C ASP A 54 -8.49 -4.23 1.95
N ASP A 55 -9.69 -3.69 1.78
CA ASP A 55 -10.95 -4.20 2.35
C ASP A 55 -10.92 -4.50 3.86
N THR A 56 -10.14 -3.71 4.63
CA THR A 56 -10.05 -3.87 6.08
C THR A 56 -10.83 -2.77 6.79
N GLY A 57 -11.91 -3.16 7.45
CA GLY A 57 -12.77 -2.24 8.19
C GLY A 57 -12.15 -1.77 9.50
N PHE A 58 -12.64 -0.61 10.00
CA PHE A 58 -12.20 0.04 11.24
C PHE A 58 -12.24 -0.90 12.47
N GLY A 59 -13.22 -1.80 12.54
CA GLY A 59 -13.39 -2.77 13.63
C GLY A 59 -12.66 -4.09 13.42
N ALA A 60 -11.78 -4.26 12.44
CA ALA A 60 -11.12 -5.54 12.17
C ALA A 60 -9.85 -5.73 13.02
N SER A 61 -8.98 -4.72 13.05
CA SER A 61 -7.68 -4.75 13.72
C SER A 61 -7.80 -4.63 15.24
N SER A 62 -7.00 -5.41 15.97
CA SER A 62 -6.88 -5.32 17.43
C SER A 62 -6.39 -3.96 17.92
N ALA A 63 -5.63 -3.22 17.12
CA ALA A 63 -5.21 -1.85 17.43
C ALA A 63 -6.41 -0.90 17.58
N PHE A 64 -7.56 -1.23 16.99
CA PHE A 64 -8.82 -0.50 17.08
C PHE A 64 -9.94 -1.30 17.77
N GLY A 65 -9.58 -2.27 18.61
CA GLY A 65 -10.53 -3.07 19.39
C GLY A 65 -11.16 -4.24 18.64
N GLY A 66 -10.73 -4.52 17.42
CA GLY A 66 -11.20 -5.65 16.62
C GLY A 66 -10.68 -7.02 17.09
N PRO A 67 -11.22 -8.09 16.52
CA PRO A 67 -10.89 -9.45 16.94
C PRO A 67 -9.58 -10.00 16.36
N ILE A 68 -9.02 -9.33 15.34
CA ILE A 68 -7.89 -9.85 14.57
C ILE A 68 -6.59 -9.26 15.08
N LEU A 69 -5.63 -10.11 15.43
CA LEU A 69 -4.35 -9.71 15.99
C LEU A 69 -3.48 -8.99 14.97
N THR A 70 -3.13 -7.75 15.28
CA THR A 70 -2.26 -6.91 14.45
C THR A 70 -1.15 -6.29 15.31
N PRO A 71 -0.22 -7.10 15.84
CA PRO A 71 0.75 -6.66 16.86
C PRO A 71 1.68 -5.55 16.38
N THR A 72 1.98 -5.47 15.08
CA THR A 72 2.77 -4.36 14.53
C THR A 72 1.98 -3.06 14.57
N ALA A 73 0.69 -3.07 14.22
CA ALA A 73 -0.17 -1.90 14.30
C ALA A 73 -0.37 -1.45 15.76
N GLU A 74 -0.52 -2.40 16.70
CA GLU A 74 -0.59 -2.10 18.14
C GLU A 74 0.67 -1.39 18.64
N ARG A 75 1.85 -1.90 18.27
CA ARG A 75 3.13 -1.28 18.64
C ARG A 75 3.26 0.12 18.05
N LEU A 76 2.95 0.31 16.77
CA LEU A 76 2.99 1.63 16.14
C LEU A 76 1.98 2.59 16.78
N ALA A 77 0.81 2.10 17.18
CA ALA A 77 -0.20 2.90 17.87
C ALA A 77 0.23 3.28 19.30
N ALA A 78 1.03 2.45 19.98
CA ALA A 78 1.57 2.75 21.30
C ALA A 78 2.69 3.80 21.27
N ASP A 79 3.51 3.78 20.22
CA ASP A 79 4.66 4.66 20.07
C ASP A 79 4.36 5.93 19.25
N GLY A 80 3.18 6.02 18.63
CA GLY A 80 2.81 7.07 17.69
C GLY A 80 1.39 7.60 17.87
N LEU A 81 0.79 8.04 16.78
CA LEU A 81 -0.57 8.56 16.75
C LEU A 81 -1.55 7.52 16.19
N LYS A 82 -2.73 7.46 16.79
CA LYS A 82 -3.85 6.62 16.35
C LYS A 82 -5.04 7.51 15.98
N PHE A 83 -5.40 7.54 14.70
CA PHE A 83 -6.49 8.36 14.19
C PHE A 83 -7.79 7.56 14.18
N ASN A 84 -8.78 8.00 14.92
CA ASN A 84 -10.11 7.37 14.99
C ASN A 84 -11.17 8.05 14.10
N ARG A 85 -10.78 9.09 13.36
CA ARG A 85 -11.62 9.82 12.38
C ARG A 85 -10.92 9.90 11.02
N PHE A 86 -10.33 8.80 10.58
CA PHE A 86 -9.72 8.69 9.26
C PHE A 86 -10.72 8.07 8.30
N HIS A 87 -11.18 8.86 7.33
CA HIS A 87 -12.19 8.44 6.36
C HIS A 87 -11.54 8.16 5.01
N THR A 88 -11.96 7.07 4.39
CA THR A 88 -11.60 6.69 3.02
C THR A 88 -12.85 6.74 2.14
N THR A 89 -12.69 6.53 0.83
CA THR A 89 -13.82 6.26 -0.05
C THR A 89 -14.32 4.82 0.16
N ALA A 90 -15.46 4.49 -0.41
CA ALA A 90 -16.03 3.14 -0.30
C ALA A 90 -15.31 2.08 -1.17
N LEU A 91 -14.41 2.49 -2.07
CA LEU A 91 -13.79 1.64 -3.08
C LEU A 91 -12.27 1.82 -3.12
N CYS A 92 -11.56 0.78 -3.59
CA CYS A 92 -10.10 0.72 -3.65
C CYS A 92 -9.48 1.76 -4.59
N SER A 93 -9.80 1.77 -5.89
CA SER A 93 -9.21 2.74 -6.84
C SER A 93 -9.45 4.20 -6.44
N PRO A 94 -10.68 4.61 -6.08
CA PRO A 94 -10.94 5.97 -5.61
C PRO A 94 -10.13 6.36 -4.36
N THR A 95 -9.98 5.44 -3.39
CA THR A 95 -9.17 5.69 -2.18
C THR A 95 -7.70 5.86 -2.53
N ARG A 96 -7.17 4.99 -3.41
CA ARG A 96 -5.76 5.05 -3.86
C ARG A 96 -5.47 6.32 -4.61
N ALA A 97 -6.33 6.68 -5.56
CA ALA A 97 -6.21 7.92 -6.31
C ALA A 97 -6.28 9.17 -5.42
N ALA A 98 -7.17 9.20 -4.43
CA ALA A 98 -7.24 10.30 -3.47
C ALA A 98 -5.97 10.38 -2.59
N LEU A 99 -5.50 9.23 -2.07
CA LEU A 99 -4.30 9.14 -1.24
C LEU A 99 -3.06 9.61 -2.00
N LEU A 100 -2.85 9.10 -3.22
CA LEU A 100 -1.65 9.36 -4.01
C LEU A 100 -1.66 10.70 -4.75
N SER A 101 -2.81 11.38 -4.85
CA SER A 101 -2.89 12.71 -5.47
C SER A 101 -3.12 13.86 -4.48
N GLY A 102 -3.58 13.54 -3.26
CA GLY A 102 -4.01 14.54 -2.28
C GLY A 102 -5.26 15.30 -2.71
N ARG A 103 -6.07 14.75 -3.64
CA ARG A 103 -7.25 15.38 -4.21
C ARG A 103 -8.48 14.49 -4.07
N ASN A 104 -9.65 15.11 -4.17
CA ASN A 104 -10.89 14.34 -4.27
C ASN A 104 -10.81 13.40 -5.49
N HIS A 105 -11.22 12.15 -5.31
CA HIS A 105 -11.12 11.10 -6.32
C HIS A 105 -11.89 11.42 -7.62
N HIS A 106 -13.03 12.10 -7.57
CA HIS A 106 -13.73 12.57 -8.75
C HIS A 106 -12.92 13.63 -9.54
N SER A 107 -12.18 14.50 -8.81
CA SER A 107 -11.33 15.51 -9.45
C SER A 107 -10.14 14.92 -10.21
N VAL A 108 -9.81 13.66 -9.94
CA VAL A 108 -8.73 12.92 -10.62
C VAL A 108 -9.26 11.76 -11.47
N GLY A 109 -10.53 11.84 -11.86
CA GLY A 109 -11.12 10.89 -12.79
C GLY A 109 -11.51 9.53 -12.20
N MET A 110 -11.34 9.34 -10.89
CA MET A 110 -11.49 8.03 -10.23
C MET A 110 -12.74 7.98 -9.33
N GLY A 111 -13.92 8.36 -9.87
CA GLY A 111 -15.20 8.28 -9.17
C GLY A 111 -15.69 6.85 -8.91
N GLY A 112 -15.17 5.87 -9.65
CA GLY A 112 -15.38 4.44 -9.51
C GLY A 112 -14.10 3.66 -9.66
N ILE A 113 -14.16 2.33 -9.63
CA ILE A 113 -13.01 1.46 -9.93
C ILE A 113 -12.72 1.47 -11.43
N THR A 114 -11.51 1.10 -11.81
CA THR A 114 -11.02 1.18 -13.19
C THR A 114 -11.83 0.30 -14.16
N GLU A 115 -12.40 -0.80 -13.68
CA GLU A 115 -13.17 -1.77 -14.46
C GLU A 115 -14.55 -1.24 -14.92
N ILE A 116 -15.10 -0.26 -14.21
CA ILE A 116 -16.39 0.35 -14.52
C ILE A 116 -16.26 1.79 -15.02
N ALA A 117 -15.08 2.15 -15.54
CA ALA A 117 -14.82 3.47 -16.09
C ALA A 117 -15.80 3.82 -17.22
N THR A 118 -16.24 5.08 -17.24
CA THR A 118 -17.12 5.62 -18.26
C THR A 118 -16.61 6.96 -18.77
N SER A 119 -17.19 7.51 -19.83
CA SER A 119 -16.87 8.86 -20.30
C SER A 119 -17.48 9.99 -19.45
N ALA A 120 -18.22 9.65 -18.38
CA ALA A 120 -18.77 10.65 -17.49
C ALA A 120 -17.67 11.45 -16.78
N PRO A 121 -17.81 12.77 -16.60
CA PRO A 121 -16.84 13.58 -15.90
C PRO A 121 -16.54 13.03 -14.49
N GLY A 122 -15.26 12.84 -14.19
CA GLY A 122 -14.82 12.28 -12.90
C GLY A 122 -14.85 10.75 -12.80
N TYR A 123 -15.26 10.02 -13.86
CA TYR A 123 -15.38 8.55 -13.85
C TYR A 123 -14.60 7.85 -14.96
N ASN A 124 -13.68 8.56 -15.60
CA ASN A 124 -12.96 8.05 -16.78
C ASN A 124 -11.67 7.29 -16.46
N SER A 125 -11.34 7.12 -15.19
CA SER A 125 -10.11 6.45 -14.69
C SER A 125 -8.80 7.05 -15.22
N LEU A 126 -8.85 8.29 -15.73
CA LEU A 126 -7.67 9.00 -16.21
C LEU A 126 -7.33 10.14 -15.26
N ARG A 127 -6.19 10.03 -14.58
CA ARG A 127 -5.69 11.14 -13.79
C ARG A 127 -5.25 12.29 -14.73
N PRO A 128 -5.76 13.53 -14.54
CA PRO A 128 -5.34 14.63 -15.37
C PRO A 128 -3.87 15.00 -15.08
N ASN A 129 -3.14 15.43 -16.10
CA ASN A 129 -1.72 15.84 -16.00
C ASN A 129 -1.51 17.03 -15.05
N THR A 130 -2.58 17.72 -14.65
CA THR A 130 -2.55 18.80 -13.64
C THR A 130 -2.57 18.29 -12.20
N ALA A 131 -2.68 16.98 -11.98
CA ALA A 131 -2.66 16.34 -10.67
C ALA A 131 -1.42 15.45 -10.55
N ALA A 132 -0.35 16.01 -9.99
CA ALA A 132 0.89 15.27 -9.77
C ALA A 132 0.69 14.17 -8.70
N PRO A 133 1.15 12.93 -8.95
CA PRO A 133 1.15 11.89 -7.93
C PRO A 133 2.14 12.21 -6.80
N LEU A 134 1.84 11.75 -5.60
CA LEU A 134 2.71 11.93 -4.43
C LEU A 134 4.11 11.37 -4.67
N ALA A 135 4.22 10.18 -5.25
CA ALA A 135 5.50 9.56 -5.54
C ALA A 135 6.34 10.43 -6.51
N GLU A 136 5.72 10.95 -7.57
CA GLU A 136 6.41 11.86 -8.50
C GLU A 136 6.86 13.15 -7.79
N THR A 137 6.01 13.74 -6.96
CA THR A 137 6.35 14.92 -6.18
C THR A 137 7.56 14.65 -5.27
N LEU A 138 7.58 13.51 -4.59
CA LEU A 138 8.70 13.14 -3.71
C LEU A 138 9.98 12.82 -4.51
N ARG A 139 9.87 12.10 -5.62
CA ARG A 139 10.99 11.80 -6.53
C ARG A 139 11.64 13.09 -7.03
N LEU A 140 10.86 14.05 -7.50
CA LEU A 140 11.32 15.37 -7.95
C LEU A 140 11.89 16.23 -6.81
N ASN A 141 11.72 15.82 -5.56
CA ASN A 141 12.32 16.44 -4.38
C ASN A 141 13.45 15.58 -3.76
N GLY A 142 13.95 14.59 -4.48
CA GLY A 142 15.15 13.84 -4.11
C GLY A 142 14.92 12.62 -3.21
N TYR A 143 13.69 12.12 -3.13
CA TYR A 143 13.40 10.81 -2.54
C TYR A 143 13.64 9.68 -3.53
N SER A 144 13.99 8.51 -3.04
CA SER A 144 13.79 7.26 -3.78
C SER A 144 12.39 6.75 -3.55
N THR A 145 11.70 6.27 -4.60
CA THR A 145 10.28 5.92 -4.52
C THR A 145 10.03 4.49 -5.00
N ALA A 146 9.28 3.71 -4.22
CA ALA A 146 8.93 2.34 -4.59
C ALA A 146 7.49 1.99 -4.22
N GLN A 147 6.85 1.16 -5.03
CA GLN A 147 5.56 0.58 -4.76
C GLN A 147 5.65 -0.95 -4.78
N PHE A 148 5.01 -1.58 -3.80
CA PHE A 148 4.91 -3.04 -3.70
C PHE A 148 3.45 -3.46 -3.54
N GLY A 149 3.02 -4.45 -4.33
CA GLY A 149 1.69 -5.03 -4.27
C GLY A 149 0.67 -4.42 -5.24
N LYS A 150 -0.55 -4.22 -4.77
CA LYS A 150 -1.70 -3.78 -5.57
C LYS A 150 -1.56 -2.35 -6.07
N CYS A 151 -1.75 -2.16 -7.37
CA CYS A 151 -1.86 -0.83 -8.00
C CYS A 151 -3.32 -0.34 -8.04
N HIS A 152 -4.14 -0.92 -8.89
CA HIS A 152 -5.56 -0.62 -9.14
C HIS A 152 -5.88 0.82 -9.51
N GLU A 153 -4.97 1.48 -10.23
CA GLU A 153 -5.14 2.85 -10.72
C GLU A 153 -4.91 2.96 -12.24
N VAL A 154 -4.52 1.85 -12.88
CA VAL A 154 -4.30 1.81 -14.33
C VAL A 154 -5.62 1.54 -15.03
N PRO A 155 -6.05 2.39 -15.98
CA PRO A 155 -7.23 2.12 -16.79
C PRO A 155 -7.13 0.76 -17.48
N VAL A 156 -8.23 0.00 -17.56
CA VAL A 156 -8.22 -1.37 -18.09
C VAL A 156 -7.68 -1.49 -19.51
N TRP A 157 -7.84 -0.44 -20.34
CA TRP A 157 -7.29 -0.40 -21.70
C TRP A 157 -5.79 -0.02 -21.76
N GLN A 158 -5.15 0.25 -20.60
CA GLN A 158 -3.72 0.56 -20.50
C GLN A 158 -2.96 -0.51 -19.67
N THR A 159 -3.58 -1.63 -19.33
CA THR A 159 -2.95 -2.68 -18.51
C THR A 159 -1.98 -3.57 -19.30
N SER A 160 -1.84 -3.34 -20.61
CA SER A 160 -0.91 -4.09 -21.45
C SER A 160 0.54 -3.81 -21.07
N PRO A 161 1.41 -4.84 -20.97
CA PRO A 161 2.85 -4.66 -20.77
C PRO A 161 3.57 -4.06 -21.96
N MET A 162 2.85 -3.72 -23.02
CA MET A 162 3.35 -3.00 -24.20
C MET A 162 3.07 -1.49 -24.14
N GLY A 163 2.43 -1.02 -23.04
CA GLY A 163 2.05 0.38 -22.87
C GLY A 163 0.65 0.72 -23.44
N PRO A 164 0.23 2.00 -23.32
CA PRO A 164 1.01 3.09 -22.72
C PRO A 164 1.19 2.96 -21.22
N PHE A 165 2.24 3.56 -20.66
CA PHE A 165 2.59 3.48 -19.24
C PHE A 165 2.27 4.75 -18.45
N ASP A 166 1.46 5.66 -19.01
CA ASP A 166 1.17 6.97 -18.44
C ASP A 166 0.49 6.92 -17.07
N ASN A 167 -0.19 5.81 -16.75
CA ASN A 167 -0.84 5.59 -15.45
C ASN A 167 -0.25 4.43 -14.67
N TRP A 168 0.82 3.81 -15.16
CA TRP A 168 1.52 2.75 -14.44
C TRP A 168 2.34 3.29 -13.27
N PRO A 169 2.56 2.52 -12.19
CA PRO A 169 3.37 2.96 -11.06
C PRO A 169 4.75 3.48 -11.47
N SER A 170 5.52 2.70 -12.23
CA SER A 170 6.85 3.09 -12.73
C SER A 170 6.82 3.86 -14.07
N GLY A 171 5.68 4.44 -14.41
CA GLY A 171 5.51 5.39 -15.49
C GLY A 171 5.01 6.73 -14.92
N GLY A 172 3.82 7.16 -15.31
CA GLY A 172 3.20 8.39 -14.81
C GLY A 172 2.80 8.36 -13.33
N GLY A 173 2.93 7.22 -12.64
CA GLY A 173 2.74 7.10 -11.19
C GLY A 173 3.88 7.70 -10.36
N GLY A 174 5.09 7.82 -10.94
CA GLY A 174 6.25 8.44 -10.31
C GLY A 174 7.04 7.55 -9.35
N PHE A 175 6.78 6.24 -9.34
CA PHE A 175 7.61 5.28 -8.61
C PHE A 175 8.79 4.83 -9.45
N GLU A 176 10.00 4.92 -8.90
CA GLU A 176 11.24 4.44 -9.56
C GLU A 176 11.32 2.92 -9.58
N TYR A 177 10.59 2.25 -8.69
CA TYR A 177 10.53 0.80 -8.58
C TYR A 177 9.09 0.34 -8.31
N PHE A 178 8.66 -0.68 -9.01
CA PHE A 178 7.37 -1.34 -8.80
C PHE A 178 7.55 -2.86 -8.82
N TYR A 179 6.97 -3.53 -7.83
CA TYR A 179 6.82 -4.99 -7.82
C TYR A 179 5.44 -5.35 -7.30
N GLY A 180 4.57 -5.84 -8.18
CA GLY A 180 3.19 -6.09 -7.80
C GLY A 180 2.27 -6.41 -8.97
N PHE A 181 0.97 -6.23 -8.76
CA PHE A 181 -0.06 -6.47 -9.76
C PHE A 181 -0.85 -5.20 -10.07
N ILE A 182 -1.35 -5.13 -11.33
CA ILE A 182 -1.95 -3.90 -11.86
C ILE A 182 -3.44 -3.80 -11.55
N GLY A 183 -4.18 -4.91 -11.60
CA GLY A 183 -5.64 -4.95 -11.42
C GLY A 183 -6.11 -4.82 -9.97
N GLY A 184 -7.42 -5.05 -9.79
CA GLY A 184 -8.08 -4.97 -8.49
C GLY A 184 -7.76 -6.14 -7.56
N GLU A 185 -7.43 -7.30 -8.13
CA GLU A 185 -7.15 -8.53 -7.39
C GLU A 185 -6.13 -9.40 -8.10
N THR A 186 -5.57 -10.37 -7.39
CA THR A 186 -4.74 -11.43 -7.96
C THR A 186 -4.79 -12.68 -7.10
N ASN A 187 -4.53 -13.84 -7.70
CA ASN A 187 -4.30 -15.07 -6.95
C ASN A 187 -3.02 -14.93 -6.11
N GLN A 188 -3.07 -15.24 -4.81
CA GLN A 188 -1.91 -15.06 -3.92
C GLN A 188 -0.87 -16.18 -4.05
N TYR A 189 -1.24 -17.32 -4.66
CA TYR A 189 -0.35 -18.45 -4.91
C TYR A 189 0.19 -18.52 -6.34
N ALA A 190 -0.54 -17.90 -7.29
CA ALA A 190 -0.14 -17.80 -8.70
C ALA A 190 -0.52 -16.41 -9.23
N PRO A 191 0.14 -15.35 -8.73
CA PRO A 191 -0.22 -13.98 -9.08
C PRO A 191 0.26 -13.59 -10.48
N ALA A 192 -0.50 -12.70 -11.15
CA ALA A 192 -0.03 -11.99 -12.33
C ALA A 192 0.76 -10.76 -11.90
N ILE A 193 2.07 -10.86 -11.80
CA ILE A 193 2.95 -9.82 -11.26
C ILE A 193 3.84 -9.19 -12.31
N TYR A 194 4.25 -7.96 -11.99
CA TYR A 194 5.14 -7.15 -12.81
C TYR A 194 6.31 -6.63 -11.97
N HIS A 195 7.48 -6.60 -12.58
CA HIS A 195 8.62 -5.82 -12.12
C HIS A 195 8.72 -4.58 -13.04
N ASN A 196 8.42 -3.43 -12.49
CA ASN A 196 8.18 -2.20 -13.26
C ASN A 196 7.08 -2.40 -14.31
N THR A 197 7.42 -2.52 -15.58
CA THR A 197 6.47 -2.76 -16.70
C THR A 197 6.62 -4.15 -17.31
N THR A 198 7.53 -4.96 -16.78
CA THR A 198 7.83 -6.30 -17.31
C THR A 198 7.08 -7.36 -16.51
N PRO A 199 6.26 -8.22 -17.17
CA PRO A 199 5.67 -9.37 -16.51
C PRO A 199 6.76 -10.31 -15.99
N VAL A 200 6.58 -10.83 -14.79
CA VAL A 200 7.51 -11.79 -14.17
C VAL A 200 6.74 -12.93 -13.53
N GLU A 201 7.35 -14.10 -13.51
CA GLU A 201 6.81 -15.27 -12.85
C GLU A 201 7.41 -15.42 -11.44
N PRO A 202 6.65 -15.95 -10.47
CA PRO A 202 7.19 -16.32 -9.18
C PRO A 202 8.40 -17.27 -9.28
N GLU A 203 9.41 -17.07 -8.45
CA GLU A 203 10.60 -17.94 -8.41
C GLU A 203 10.33 -19.33 -7.83
N ARG A 204 9.19 -19.50 -7.12
CA ARG A 204 8.75 -20.76 -6.50
C ARG A 204 7.31 -21.06 -6.89
N THR A 205 6.95 -22.34 -6.87
CA THR A 205 5.57 -22.78 -7.08
C THR A 205 4.78 -22.76 -5.75
N PRO A 206 3.43 -22.84 -5.81
CA PRO A 206 2.61 -22.99 -4.61
C PRO A 206 2.98 -24.24 -3.78
N GLU A 207 3.36 -25.33 -4.42
CA GLU A 207 3.80 -26.58 -3.78
C GLU A 207 5.13 -26.41 -3.04
N GLU A 208 5.97 -25.48 -3.49
CA GLU A 208 7.21 -25.06 -2.84
C GLU A 208 6.98 -23.99 -1.77
N GLY A 209 5.71 -23.71 -1.44
CA GLY A 209 5.33 -22.78 -0.40
C GLY A 209 5.33 -21.31 -0.84
N TYR A 210 5.17 -21.02 -2.13
CA TYR A 210 5.04 -19.64 -2.59
C TYR A 210 3.77 -18.97 -2.07
N HIS A 211 3.90 -17.73 -1.62
CA HIS A 211 2.79 -16.84 -1.33
C HIS A 211 3.19 -15.39 -1.62
N PHE A 212 2.36 -14.66 -2.36
CA PHE A 212 2.70 -13.33 -2.85
C PHE A 212 2.98 -12.31 -1.74
N THR A 213 2.23 -12.36 -0.63
CA THR A 213 2.50 -11.44 0.50
C THR A 213 3.91 -11.62 1.07
N GLU A 214 4.44 -12.84 1.10
CA GLU A 214 5.80 -13.13 1.55
C GLU A 214 6.83 -12.64 0.53
N ASP A 215 6.63 -12.98 -0.74
CA ASP A 215 7.51 -12.59 -1.84
C ASP A 215 7.62 -11.06 -1.95
N MET A 216 6.49 -10.33 -2.01
CA MET A 216 6.54 -8.87 -2.11
C MET A 216 7.19 -8.22 -0.88
N THR A 217 7.07 -8.84 0.30
CA THR A 217 7.71 -8.34 1.52
C THR A 217 9.22 -8.53 1.43
N ASP A 218 9.69 -9.68 0.95
CA ASP A 218 11.12 -9.94 0.75
C ASP A 218 11.71 -8.98 -0.29
N LYS A 219 11.03 -8.76 -1.43
CA LYS A 219 11.43 -7.76 -2.44
C LYS A 219 11.50 -6.34 -1.85
N ALA A 220 10.56 -5.96 -0.99
CA ALA A 220 10.58 -4.65 -0.34
C ALA A 220 11.76 -4.51 0.64
N ILE A 221 12.05 -5.54 1.45
CA ILE A 221 13.17 -5.56 2.38
C ILE A 221 14.49 -5.48 1.61
N ASP A 222 14.63 -6.24 0.53
CA ASP A 222 15.85 -6.24 -0.28
C ASP A 222 16.07 -4.89 -0.98
N TRP A 223 14.98 -4.27 -1.47
CA TRP A 223 15.06 -2.93 -2.03
C TRP A 223 15.53 -1.90 -0.98
N VAL A 224 15.00 -1.95 0.25
CA VAL A 224 15.44 -1.07 1.35
C VAL A 224 16.92 -1.28 1.68
N ARG A 225 17.37 -2.52 1.74
CA ARG A 225 18.78 -2.87 2.01
C ARG A 225 19.72 -2.30 0.92
N GLN A 226 19.35 -2.49 -0.35
CA GLN A 226 20.11 -1.96 -1.48
C GLN A 226 20.12 -0.42 -1.47
N GLN A 227 18.95 0.20 -1.27
CA GLN A 227 18.82 1.65 -1.17
C GLN A 227 19.74 2.22 -0.09
N LYS A 228 19.77 1.61 1.10
CA LYS A 228 20.58 2.06 2.21
C LYS A 228 22.08 1.75 2.05
N ALA A 229 22.42 0.70 1.32
CA ALA A 229 23.82 0.39 1.01
C ALA A 229 24.42 1.35 -0.04
N LEU A 230 23.63 1.72 -1.05
CA LEU A 230 24.10 2.52 -2.19
C LEU A 230 23.91 4.03 -1.99
N MET A 231 22.88 4.44 -1.27
CA MET A 231 22.48 5.84 -1.07
C MET A 231 22.00 6.05 0.38
N SER A 232 22.91 5.88 1.34
CA SER A 232 22.58 5.87 2.78
C SER A 232 21.96 7.16 3.29
N ASP A 233 22.25 8.30 2.65
CA ASP A 233 21.78 9.65 2.99
C ASP A 233 20.46 10.03 2.26
N LYS A 234 20.08 9.29 1.21
CA LYS A 234 18.85 9.54 0.46
C LYS A 234 17.66 8.89 1.16
N PRO A 235 16.63 9.66 1.57
CA PRO A 235 15.43 9.06 2.13
C PRO A 235 14.58 8.39 1.06
N PHE A 236 13.71 7.49 1.49
CA PHE A 236 12.80 6.79 0.59
C PHE A 236 11.32 6.98 0.97
N PHE A 237 10.47 6.85 -0.03
CA PHE A 237 9.03 6.68 0.08
C PHE A 237 8.65 5.31 -0.46
N ILE A 238 8.03 4.50 0.38
CA ILE A 238 7.47 3.20 -0.01
C ILE A 238 5.97 3.22 0.16
N TYR A 239 5.24 2.83 -0.89
CA TYR A 239 3.84 2.48 -0.86
C TYR A 239 3.70 0.96 -0.90
N PHE A 240 3.36 0.37 0.25
CA PHE A 240 3.23 -1.07 0.45
C PHE A 240 1.75 -1.43 0.56
N ALA A 241 1.20 -2.06 -0.47
CA ALA A 241 -0.22 -2.33 -0.62
C ALA A 241 -0.45 -3.83 -0.90
N PRO A 242 -0.47 -4.69 0.15
CA PRO A 242 -0.72 -6.11 -0.04
C PRO A 242 -2.10 -6.37 -0.64
N GLY A 243 -2.30 -7.54 -1.23
CA GLY A 243 -3.62 -7.99 -1.67
C GLY A 243 -4.56 -8.31 -0.52
N ALA A 244 -4.05 -8.54 0.68
CA ALA A 244 -4.85 -8.73 1.87
C ALA A 244 -5.57 -7.41 2.26
N THR A 245 -6.86 -7.46 2.62
CA THR A 245 -7.71 -8.63 2.79
C THR A 245 -8.74 -8.79 1.67
N HIS A 246 -8.46 -8.25 0.49
CA HIS A 246 -9.34 -8.38 -0.68
C HIS A 246 -9.50 -9.85 -1.10
N ALA A 247 -10.66 -10.22 -1.62
CA ALA A 247 -10.84 -11.51 -2.28
C ALA A 247 -9.89 -11.67 -3.50
N PRO A 248 -9.44 -12.89 -3.83
CA PRO A 248 -9.71 -14.14 -3.13
C PRO A 248 -8.93 -14.21 -1.80
N HIS A 249 -9.60 -14.68 -0.75
CA HIS A 249 -9.00 -14.80 0.57
C HIS A 249 -8.04 -16.01 0.64
N HIS A 250 -6.94 -15.91 -0.07
CA HIS A 250 -5.92 -16.94 -0.12
C HIS A 250 -4.92 -16.73 1.01
N VAL A 251 -4.93 -17.63 1.98
CA VAL A 251 -4.00 -17.64 3.11
C VAL A 251 -3.64 -19.07 3.47
N PRO A 252 -2.39 -19.37 3.88
CA PRO A 252 -2.03 -20.73 4.32
C PRO A 252 -2.90 -21.18 5.48
N PRO A 253 -3.41 -22.43 5.48
CA PRO A 253 -4.39 -22.93 6.46
C PRO A 253 -3.99 -22.70 7.91
N GLY A 254 -2.70 -22.80 8.25
CA GLY A 254 -2.20 -22.58 9.59
C GLY A 254 -2.50 -21.17 10.15
N TRP A 255 -2.71 -20.17 9.31
CA TRP A 255 -3.08 -18.83 9.75
C TRP A 255 -4.58 -18.73 10.06
N SER A 256 -5.44 -19.26 9.21
CA SER A 256 -6.88 -19.30 9.46
C SER A 256 -7.25 -20.19 10.65
N ASP A 257 -6.52 -21.29 10.88
CA ASP A 257 -6.76 -22.22 11.99
C ASP A 257 -6.47 -21.61 13.37
N ARG A 258 -5.71 -20.53 13.45
CA ARG A 258 -5.51 -19.74 14.69
C ARG A 258 -6.81 -19.11 15.19
N TYR A 259 -7.77 -18.92 14.29
CA TYR A 259 -9.08 -18.32 14.55
C TYR A 259 -10.20 -19.35 14.68
N LYS A 260 -9.90 -20.65 14.62
CA LYS A 260 -10.89 -21.71 14.69
C LYS A 260 -11.82 -21.54 15.87
N GLY A 261 -13.12 -21.47 15.61
CA GLY A 261 -14.18 -21.31 16.60
C GLY A 261 -14.37 -19.89 17.16
N LYS A 262 -13.52 -18.92 16.80
CA LYS A 262 -13.62 -17.54 17.31
C LYS A 262 -14.81 -16.78 16.78
N PHE A 263 -15.41 -17.22 15.70
CA PHE A 263 -16.53 -16.55 15.03
C PHE A 263 -17.84 -17.35 15.06
N ASP A 264 -17.91 -18.44 15.84
CA ASP A 264 -19.10 -19.29 15.93
C ASP A 264 -20.34 -18.54 16.47
N ALA A 265 -20.13 -17.52 17.29
CA ALA A 265 -21.19 -16.64 17.78
C ALA A 265 -21.75 -15.66 16.71
N GLY A 266 -21.12 -15.60 15.54
CA GLY A 266 -21.54 -14.83 14.38
C GLY A 266 -21.30 -13.32 14.47
N TRP A 267 -21.60 -12.65 13.35
CA TRP A 267 -21.28 -11.22 13.15
C TRP A 267 -22.07 -10.28 14.05
N ASP A 268 -23.32 -10.58 14.42
CA ASP A 268 -24.11 -9.70 15.29
C ASP A 268 -23.48 -9.61 16.68
N GLN A 269 -23.04 -10.73 17.22
CA GLN A 269 -22.38 -10.78 18.53
C GLN A 269 -20.96 -10.17 18.45
N LEU A 270 -20.21 -10.49 17.41
CA LEU A 270 -18.89 -9.92 17.16
C LEU A 270 -18.95 -8.40 17.11
N ARG A 271 -19.92 -7.85 16.39
CA ARG A 271 -20.13 -6.41 16.27
C ARG A 271 -20.37 -5.73 17.61
N LYS A 272 -21.21 -6.33 18.48
CA LYS A 272 -21.46 -5.84 19.85
C LYS A 272 -20.19 -5.87 20.70
N GLN A 273 -19.43 -6.97 20.65
CA GLN A 273 -18.19 -7.14 21.40
C GLN A 273 -17.13 -6.12 20.97
N THR A 274 -16.94 -5.95 19.66
CA THR A 274 -16.00 -4.96 19.11
C THR A 274 -16.38 -3.55 19.54
N PHE A 275 -17.67 -3.19 19.45
CA PHE A 275 -18.16 -1.87 19.84
C PHE A 275 -17.92 -1.59 21.34
N ALA A 276 -18.23 -2.54 22.21
CA ALA A 276 -17.98 -2.42 23.65
C ALA A 276 -16.48 -2.21 23.92
N ARG A 277 -15.62 -3.03 23.29
CA ARG A 277 -14.17 -2.92 23.44
C ARG A 277 -13.62 -1.58 22.90
N GLN A 278 -14.17 -1.04 21.84
CA GLN A 278 -13.80 0.27 21.30
C GLN A 278 -14.08 1.40 22.30
N LYS A 279 -15.20 1.33 23.05
CA LYS A 279 -15.47 2.27 24.15
C LYS A 279 -14.48 2.12 25.29
N GLU A 280 -14.21 0.89 25.76
CA GLU A 280 -13.23 0.61 26.81
C GLU A 280 -11.84 1.15 26.48
N LEU A 281 -11.45 1.09 25.21
CA LEU A 281 -10.16 1.59 24.72
C LEU A 281 -10.16 3.09 24.40
N GLY A 282 -11.27 3.79 24.57
CA GLY A 282 -11.40 5.21 24.22
C GLY A 282 -11.25 5.51 22.72
N ILE A 283 -11.50 4.51 21.86
CA ILE A 283 -11.39 4.65 20.41
C ILE A 283 -12.58 5.40 19.83
N ILE A 284 -13.74 5.17 20.42
CA ILE A 284 -14.99 5.87 20.09
C ILE A 284 -15.52 6.58 21.35
N PRO A 285 -16.31 7.65 21.21
CA PRO A 285 -16.91 8.33 22.36
C PRO A 285 -17.78 7.40 23.21
N ASP A 286 -17.85 7.67 24.52
CA ASP A 286 -18.64 6.87 25.45
C ASP A 286 -20.14 6.97 25.17
N ASP A 287 -20.61 8.08 24.63
CA ASP A 287 -21.99 8.34 24.22
C ASP A 287 -22.33 7.83 22.81
N ALA A 288 -21.35 7.23 22.10
CA ALA A 288 -21.63 6.64 20.81
C ALA A 288 -22.66 5.51 20.92
N GLU A 289 -23.56 5.46 19.96
CA GLU A 289 -24.57 4.42 19.86
C GLU A 289 -24.26 3.44 18.72
N LEU A 290 -24.44 2.15 18.97
CA LEU A 290 -24.29 1.14 17.94
C LEU A 290 -25.48 1.24 16.97
N THR A 291 -25.19 1.57 15.70
CA THR A 291 -26.23 1.66 14.66
C THR A 291 -26.97 0.34 14.46
N ALA A 292 -28.18 0.36 13.94
CA ALA A 292 -28.86 -0.86 13.52
C ALA A 292 -28.03 -1.62 12.48
N ARG A 293 -28.20 -2.95 12.42
CA ARG A 293 -27.62 -3.73 11.31
C ARG A 293 -28.31 -3.29 10.01
N PRO A 294 -27.55 -3.10 8.90
CA PRO A 294 -28.15 -2.84 7.59
C PRO A 294 -29.16 -3.95 7.22
N PRO A 295 -30.31 -3.61 6.66
CA PRO A 295 -31.36 -4.60 6.35
C PRO A 295 -30.93 -5.62 5.28
N GLU A 296 -29.95 -5.26 4.46
CA GLU A 296 -29.37 -6.12 3.42
C GLU A 296 -28.50 -7.24 4.01
N ILE A 297 -28.04 -7.10 5.26
CA ILE A 297 -27.27 -8.14 5.96
C ILE A 297 -28.24 -8.92 6.84
N PRO A 298 -28.50 -10.21 6.57
CA PRO A 298 -29.39 -11.02 7.39
C PRO A 298 -28.86 -11.17 8.82
N ALA A 299 -29.74 -11.44 9.78
CA ALA A 299 -29.31 -11.77 11.12
C ALA A 299 -28.53 -13.09 11.14
N TRP A 300 -27.53 -13.19 12.01
CA TRP A 300 -26.82 -14.46 12.18
C TRP A 300 -27.78 -15.61 12.58
N GLU A 301 -28.77 -15.29 13.40
CA GLU A 301 -29.76 -16.29 13.85
C GLU A 301 -30.60 -16.84 12.70
N ASP A 302 -30.83 -16.05 11.65
CA ASP A 302 -31.60 -16.45 10.46
C ASP A 302 -30.81 -17.36 9.51
N MET A 303 -29.51 -17.53 9.73
CA MET A 303 -28.68 -18.44 8.94
C MET A 303 -28.99 -19.89 9.29
N SER A 304 -29.02 -20.75 8.27
CA SER A 304 -29.29 -22.18 8.47
C SER A 304 -28.14 -22.86 9.25
N ALA A 305 -28.44 -23.99 9.86
CA ALA A 305 -27.45 -24.76 10.60
C ALA A 305 -26.27 -25.22 9.72
N GLU A 306 -26.52 -25.44 8.43
CA GLU A 306 -25.49 -25.81 7.44
C GLU A 306 -24.62 -24.62 7.04
N MET A 307 -25.21 -23.41 6.97
CA MET A 307 -24.49 -22.20 6.54
C MET A 307 -23.61 -21.60 7.64
N LYS A 308 -24.04 -21.63 8.91
CA LYS A 308 -23.30 -21.05 10.04
C LYS A 308 -21.84 -21.48 10.10
N PRO A 309 -21.47 -22.78 10.04
CA PRO A 309 -20.07 -23.19 10.06
C PRO A 309 -19.28 -22.72 8.82
N ILE A 310 -19.90 -22.62 7.65
CA ILE A 310 -19.25 -22.13 6.42
C ILE A 310 -18.93 -20.64 6.57
N LEU A 311 -19.89 -19.84 7.01
CA LEU A 311 -19.74 -18.41 7.22
C LEU A 311 -18.74 -18.10 8.34
N ALA A 312 -18.75 -18.86 9.44
CA ALA A 312 -17.75 -18.74 10.50
C ALA A 312 -16.34 -19.05 9.93
N ARG A 313 -16.20 -20.10 9.11
CA ARG A 313 -14.92 -20.42 8.47
C ARG A 313 -14.44 -19.33 7.51
N GLN A 314 -15.33 -18.71 6.77
CA GLN A 314 -14.96 -17.55 5.91
C GLN A 314 -14.41 -16.39 6.75
N MET A 315 -15.01 -16.08 7.90
CA MET A 315 -14.48 -15.07 8.82
C MET A 315 -13.11 -15.46 9.40
N GLU A 316 -12.89 -16.73 9.71
CA GLU A 316 -11.58 -17.25 10.15
C GLU A 316 -10.51 -17.10 9.07
N VAL A 317 -10.85 -17.39 7.81
CA VAL A 317 -9.94 -17.25 6.65
C VAL A 317 -9.59 -15.78 6.44
N TYR A 318 -10.58 -14.89 6.47
CA TYR A 318 -10.35 -13.44 6.40
C TYR A 318 -9.43 -12.96 7.54
N ALA A 319 -9.68 -13.40 8.77
CA ALA A 319 -8.88 -13.03 9.92
C ALA A 319 -7.43 -13.52 9.80
N GLY A 320 -7.25 -14.77 9.36
CA GLY A 320 -5.93 -15.33 9.08
C GLY A 320 -5.20 -14.57 7.99
N PHE A 321 -5.92 -14.09 6.96
CA PHE A 321 -5.32 -13.33 5.86
C PHE A 321 -4.87 -11.93 6.32
N LEU A 322 -5.61 -11.27 7.20
CA LEU A 322 -5.18 -9.99 7.79
C LEU A 322 -3.96 -10.16 8.72
N GLU A 323 -3.93 -11.24 9.51
CA GLU A 323 -2.82 -11.51 10.41
C GLU A 323 -1.58 -12.05 9.68
N HIS A 324 -1.74 -12.58 8.46
CA HIS A 324 -0.68 -13.24 7.71
C HIS A 324 0.55 -12.35 7.57
N ARG A 325 1.66 -12.87 8.01
CA ARG A 325 2.96 -12.21 7.95
C ARG A 325 4.05 -13.22 7.58
N PRO A 326 5.07 -12.79 6.82
CA PRO A 326 6.22 -13.64 6.56
C PRO A 326 6.84 -14.14 7.87
N PRO A 327 7.32 -15.38 7.92
CA PRO A 327 8.09 -15.87 9.06
C PRO A 327 9.29 -14.95 9.27
N ARG A 328 9.41 -14.35 10.45
CA ARG A 328 10.54 -13.49 10.80
C ARG A 328 11.69 -14.34 11.31
N GLY A 329 12.81 -14.27 10.64
CA GLY A 329 14.09 -14.85 11.01
C GLY A 329 14.69 -15.66 9.87
N PRO A 330 16.03 -15.84 9.85
CA PRO A 330 16.62 -16.88 9.05
C PRO A 330 15.94 -18.19 9.46
N PRO A 331 15.68 -19.13 8.52
CA PRO A 331 15.18 -20.44 8.87
C PRO A 331 16.04 -20.98 10.00
N ASP A 332 15.42 -21.39 11.10
CA ASP A 332 16.14 -21.91 12.26
C ASP A 332 16.92 -23.14 11.79
N ARG A 333 18.21 -22.92 11.49
CA ARG A 333 19.13 -23.97 11.05
C ARG A 333 19.35 -25.05 12.12
N ARG A 334 18.65 -24.94 13.28
CA ARG A 334 18.69 -25.92 14.36
C ARG A 334 17.60 -26.99 14.26
N ALA A 335 16.57 -26.79 13.41
CA ALA A 335 15.50 -27.77 13.24
C ALA A 335 15.79 -28.89 12.21
N SER A 336 16.97 -28.89 11.56
CA SER A 336 17.39 -29.89 10.60
C SER A 336 18.78 -30.45 10.95
N ARG A 337 18.91 -31.03 12.15
CA ARG A 337 19.96 -32.03 12.43
C ARG A 337 19.28 -33.26 13.01
N PRO A 338 19.51 -34.43 12.38
CA PRO A 338 18.99 -35.70 12.83
C PRO A 338 19.54 -36.10 14.20
#